data_ace6130bf6b3ebb3fb52898f87df94cb
#
_entry.id   ace6130bf6b3ebb3fb52898f87df94cb
#
_cell.length_a   1.000
_cell.length_b   1.000
_cell.length_c   1.000
_cell.angle_alpha   90.00
_cell.angle_beta   90.00
_cell.angle_gamma   90.00
#
_symmetry.space_group_name_H-M   'P 1'
#
loop_
_entity.id
_entity.type
_entity.pdbx_description
1 polymer ?
#
loop_
_entity_poly.entity_id
_entity_poly.type
_entity_poly.pdbx_seq_one_letter_code
_entity_poly.pdbx_strand_id
1 'polypeptide(L)'
;TFLYNKWQINIFSNISSSEQTHMDAILLLLNKYNLLDPVANNFAGVFANGTLQNLYNQLTTQGSASSLDALKVGATIEDLDIYDLKTALTKVDNQDIRLVYENLMKGSRNHLRSFYSNILVAGGTYTPQFITQAEFDAIIDSPMETGK
;
A
#
# COMPACT_ATOMS: atom_id res chain seq x y z
N THR A 1 -1.28 8.14 -8.05
CA THR A 1 -1.36 9.14 -9.16
C THR A 1 -2.80 9.34 -9.63
N PHE A 2 -3.52 8.30 -10.08
CA PHE A 2 -4.89 8.43 -10.62
C PHE A 2 -5.85 9.15 -9.66
N LEU A 3 -5.95 8.69 -8.41
CA LEU A 3 -6.86 9.27 -7.41
C LEU A 3 -6.44 10.70 -7.00
N TYR A 4 -5.13 10.98 -6.98
CA TYR A 4 -4.65 12.35 -6.77
C TYR A 4 -5.10 13.27 -7.90
N ASN A 5 -4.91 12.86 -9.14
CA ASN A 5 -5.32 13.66 -10.30
C ASN A 5 -6.83 13.95 -10.31
N LYS A 6 -7.63 12.99 -9.84
CA LYS A 6 -9.08 13.15 -9.80
C LYS A 6 -9.56 14.01 -8.63
N TRP A 7 -9.04 13.79 -7.42
CA TRP A 7 -9.59 14.37 -6.19
C TRP A 7 -8.73 15.48 -5.57
N GLN A 8 -7.47 15.61 -5.97
CA GLN A 8 -6.50 16.60 -5.49
C GLN A 8 -6.31 16.58 -3.96
N ILE A 9 -6.42 15.41 -3.35
CA ILE A 9 -6.18 15.21 -1.90
C ILE A 9 -4.71 14.83 -1.70
N ASN A 10 -3.98 15.61 -0.91
CA ASN A 10 -2.53 15.51 -0.77
C ASN A 10 -2.02 14.15 -0.30
N ILE A 11 -2.81 13.40 0.49
CA ILE A 11 -2.42 12.07 0.95
C ILE A 11 -2.07 11.15 -0.22
N PHE A 12 -2.79 11.22 -1.34
CA PHE A 12 -2.52 10.38 -2.51
C PHE A 12 -1.17 10.70 -3.17
N SER A 13 -0.78 11.97 -3.21
CA SER A 13 0.51 12.40 -3.73
C SER A 13 1.65 11.95 -2.80
N ASN A 14 1.50 12.17 -1.51
CA ASN A 14 2.50 11.83 -0.51
C ASN A 14 2.75 10.32 -0.47
N ILE A 15 1.70 9.51 -0.47
CA ILE A 15 1.80 8.06 -0.46
C ILE A 15 2.34 7.55 -1.80
N SER A 16 1.94 8.11 -2.93
CA SER A 16 2.50 7.74 -4.24
C SER A 16 4.02 7.90 -4.29
N SER A 17 4.56 8.96 -3.68
CA SER A 17 6.00 9.16 -3.57
C SER A 17 6.66 8.14 -2.64
N SER A 18 6.00 7.78 -1.53
CA SER A 18 6.47 6.72 -0.63
C SER A 18 6.49 5.36 -1.33
N GLU A 19 5.44 5.02 -2.08
CA GLU A 19 5.37 3.77 -2.83
C GLU A 19 6.47 3.66 -3.90
N GLN A 20 6.86 4.76 -4.54
CA GLN A 20 8.01 4.74 -5.44
C GLN A 20 9.28 4.36 -4.69
N THR A 21 9.49 4.88 -3.50
CA THR A 21 10.64 4.50 -2.65
C THR A 21 10.61 3.01 -2.28
N HIS A 22 9.42 2.46 -2.02
CA HIS A 22 9.23 1.03 -1.78
C HIS A 22 9.59 0.18 -3.01
N MET A 23 9.14 0.57 -4.20
CA MET A 23 9.50 -0.09 -5.46
C MET A 23 11.02 -0.06 -5.70
N ASP A 24 11.66 1.08 -5.44
CA ASP A 24 13.10 1.24 -5.59
C ASP A 24 13.87 0.30 -4.64
N ALA A 25 13.40 0.13 -3.40
CA ALA A 25 13.99 -0.80 -2.44
C ALA A 25 13.90 -2.27 -2.90
N ILE A 26 12.78 -2.68 -3.48
CA ILE A 26 12.62 -4.01 -4.07
C ILE A 26 13.53 -4.18 -5.29
N LEU A 27 13.62 -3.17 -6.16
CA LEU A 27 14.52 -3.21 -7.32
C LEU A 27 15.99 -3.39 -6.92
N LEU A 28 16.42 -2.75 -5.83
CA LEU A 28 17.76 -2.96 -5.28
C LEU A 28 18.00 -4.41 -4.85
N LEU A 29 17.01 -5.07 -4.23
CA LEU A 29 17.11 -6.49 -3.89
C LEU A 29 17.17 -7.37 -5.14
N LEU A 30 16.32 -7.13 -6.14
CA LEU A 30 16.35 -7.88 -7.39
C LEU A 30 17.73 -7.79 -8.05
N ASN A 31 18.30 -6.61 -8.12
CA ASN A 31 19.64 -6.38 -8.67
C ASN A 31 20.74 -7.08 -7.83
N LYS A 32 20.64 -6.99 -6.50
CA LYS A 32 21.60 -7.64 -5.59
C LYS A 32 21.67 -9.16 -5.79
N TYR A 33 20.52 -9.77 -6.02
CA TYR A 33 20.40 -11.23 -6.20
C TYR A 33 20.37 -11.68 -7.67
N ASN A 34 20.64 -10.78 -8.62
CA ASN A 34 20.63 -11.03 -10.06
C ASN A 34 19.30 -11.63 -10.55
N LEU A 35 18.20 -11.16 -9.99
CA LEU A 35 16.84 -11.57 -10.38
C LEU A 35 16.30 -10.60 -11.43
N LEU A 36 15.51 -11.14 -12.35
CA LEU A 36 14.83 -10.32 -13.35
C LEU A 36 13.73 -9.49 -12.69
N ASP A 37 13.65 -8.21 -13.09
CA ASP A 37 12.54 -7.36 -12.70
C ASP A 37 11.27 -7.81 -13.43
N PRO A 38 10.20 -8.22 -12.71
CA PRO A 38 8.94 -8.62 -13.33
C PRO A 38 8.14 -7.43 -13.89
N VAL A 39 8.53 -6.21 -13.57
CA VAL A 39 7.90 -4.99 -14.10
C VAL A 39 8.45 -4.71 -15.49
N ALA A 40 7.68 -5.06 -16.53
CA ALA A 40 8.10 -4.91 -17.93
C ALA A 40 8.25 -3.45 -18.36
N ASN A 41 7.40 -2.57 -17.82
CA ASN A 41 7.48 -1.12 -17.95
C ASN A 41 6.81 -0.48 -16.72
N ASN A 42 7.20 0.75 -16.41
CA ASN A 42 6.69 1.46 -15.23
C ASN A 42 5.73 2.59 -15.64
N PHE A 43 4.81 2.34 -16.57
CA PHE A 43 3.75 3.29 -16.90
C PHE A 43 2.65 3.25 -15.84
N ALA A 44 2.22 4.42 -15.38
CA ALA A 44 1.14 4.53 -14.40
C ALA A 44 -0.15 3.86 -14.88
N GLY A 45 -0.67 2.93 -14.07
CA GLY A 45 -1.91 2.21 -14.34
C GLY A 45 -1.78 1.06 -15.34
N VAL A 46 -0.56 0.69 -15.74
CA VAL A 46 -0.31 -0.43 -16.65
C VAL A 46 0.50 -1.52 -15.93
N PHE A 47 -0.08 -2.70 -15.79
CA PHE A 47 0.53 -3.84 -15.10
C PHE A 47 0.68 -5.02 -16.05
N ALA A 48 1.86 -5.63 -16.06
CA ALA A 48 2.12 -6.87 -16.82
C ALA A 48 1.32 -8.07 -16.26
N ASN A 49 1.10 -8.07 -14.94
CA ASN A 49 0.28 -9.09 -14.27
C ASN A 49 -1.20 -8.78 -14.44
N GLY A 50 -1.95 -9.70 -15.06
CA GLY A 50 -3.39 -9.53 -15.35
C GLY A 50 -4.25 -9.40 -14.09
N THR A 51 -3.90 -10.08 -13.00
CA THR A 51 -4.61 -9.97 -11.72
C THR A 51 -4.44 -8.56 -11.13
N LEU A 52 -3.23 -8.01 -11.16
CA LEU A 52 -2.97 -6.65 -10.71
C LEU A 52 -3.65 -5.61 -11.61
N GLN A 53 -3.67 -5.82 -12.93
CA GLN A 53 -4.38 -4.94 -13.85
C GLN A 53 -5.89 -4.90 -13.56
N ASN A 54 -6.49 -6.05 -13.30
CA ASN A 54 -7.92 -6.14 -12.94
C ASN A 54 -8.20 -5.46 -11.61
N LEU A 55 -7.35 -5.67 -10.60
CA LEU A 55 -7.47 -5.01 -9.31
C LEU A 55 -7.36 -3.49 -9.44
N TYR A 56 -6.40 -3.01 -10.21
CA TYR A 56 -6.26 -1.58 -10.51
C TYR A 56 -7.54 -1.00 -11.13
N ASN A 57 -8.09 -1.67 -12.13
CA ASN A 57 -9.32 -1.24 -12.81
C ASN A 57 -10.51 -1.18 -11.84
N GLN A 58 -10.67 -2.18 -10.98
CA GLN A 58 -11.72 -2.21 -9.95
C GLN A 58 -11.56 -1.07 -8.95
N LEU A 59 -10.37 -0.90 -8.39
CA LEU A 59 -10.10 0.11 -7.36
C LEU A 59 -10.21 1.53 -7.91
N THR A 60 -9.76 1.80 -9.13
CA THR A 60 -9.90 3.12 -9.76
C THR A 60 -11.35 3.42 -10.08
N THR A 61 -12.15 2.44 -10.49
CA THR A 61 -13.60 2.60 -10.68
C THR A 61 -14.28 2.92 -9.36
N GLN A 62 -14.01 2.16 -8.31
CA GLN A 62 -14.56 2.38 -6.96
C GLN A 62 -14.16 3.75 -6.40
N GLY A 63 -12.88 4.10 -6.47
CA GLY A 63 -12.35 5.38 -5.99
C GLY A 63 -12.78 6.60 -6.82
N SER A 64 -13.41 6.37 -7.98
CA SER A 64 -13.96 7.43 -8.81
C SER A 64 -15.38 7.86 -8.40
N ALA A 65 -16.05 7.11 -7.54
CA ALA A 65 -17.42 7.39 -7.12
C ALA A 65 -17.51 8.62 -6.19
N SER A 66 -16.60 8.72 -5.23
CA SER A 66 -16.49 9.87 -4.31
C SER A 66 -15.08 10.00 -3.74
N SER A 67 -14.77 11.16 -3.15
CA SER A 67 -13.49 11.35 -2.43
C SER A 67 -13.38 10.44 -1.22
N LEU A 68 -14.48 10.14 -0.54
CA LEU A 68 -14.51 9.18 0.57
C LEU A 68 -14.23 7.76 0.06
N ASP A 69 -14.82 7.36 -1.06
CA ASP A 69 -14.54 6.05 -1.66
C ASP A 69 -13.06 5.94 -2.10
N ALA A 70 -12.49 7.02 -2.62
CA ALA A 70 -11.07 7.09 -2.94
C ALA A 70 -10.18 6.87 -1.71
N LEU A 71 -10.50 7.48 -0.58
CA LEU A 71 -9.79 7.28 0.69
C LEU A 71 -9.91 5.82 1.18
N LYS A 72 -11.11 5.23 1.06
CA LYS A 72 -11.33 3.82 1.40
C LYS A 72 -10.56 2.87 0.48
N VAL A 73 -10.44 3.19 -0.80
CA VAL A 73 -9.57 2.45 -1.73
C VAL A 73 -8.13 2.50 -1.27
N GLY A 74 -7.63 3.66 -0.85
CA GLY A 74 -6.29 3.80 -0.29
C GLY A 74 -6.10 2.90 0.94
N ALA A 75 -7.03 2.93 1.89
CA ALA A 75 -6.99 2.05 3.05
C ALA A 75 -7.03 0.55 2.67
N THR A 76 -7.80 0.19 1.66
CA THR A 76 -7.88 -1.20 1.16
C THR A 76 -6.54 -1.68 0.59
N ILE A 77 -5.82 -0.83 -0.13
CA ILE A 77 -4.50 -1.14 -0.67
C ILE A 77 -3.52 -1.41 0.47
N GLU A 78 -3.47 -0.54 1.47
CA GLU A 78 -2.56 -0.71 2.61
C GLU A 78 -2.90 -1.94 3.46
N ASP A 79 -4.18 -2.23 3.64
CA ASP A 79 -4.67 -3.45 4.29
C ASP A 79 -4.17 -4.71 3.56
N LEU A 80 -4.30 -4.74 2.24
CA LEU A 80 -3.79 -5.82 1.39
C LEU A 80 -2.26 -5.94 1.47
N ASP A 81 -1.54 -4.83 1.39
CA ASP A 81 -0.08 -4.82 1.46
C ASP A 81 0.43 -5.37 2.79
N ILE A 82 -0.19 -4.99 3.91
CA ILE A 82 0.15 -5.53 5.23
C ILE A 82 -0.07 -7.05 5.26
N TYR A 83 -1.20 -7.51 4.74
CA TYR A 83 -1.52 -8.93 4.67
C TYR A 83 -0.51 -9.70 3.80
N ASP A 84 -0.20 -9.22 2.63
CA ASP A 84 0.72 -9.87 1.69
C ASP A 84 2.15 -9.90 2.23
N LEU A 85 2.65 -8.80 2.79
CA LEU A 85 3.97 -8.72 3.40
C LEU A 85 4.09 -9.62 4.63
N LYS A 86 3.07 -9.65 5.49
CA LYS A 86 3.00 -10.55 6.63
C LYS A 86 3.08 -12.02 6.19
N THR A 87 2.32 -12.37 5.16
CA THR A 87 2.31 -13.73 4.58
C THR A 87 3.68 -14.07 3.96
N ALA A 88 4.27 -13.15 3.21
CA ALA A 88 5.60 -13.33 2.62
C ALA A 88 6.68 -13.54 3.68
N LEU A 89 6.65 -12.80 4.78
CA LEU A 89 7.59 -12.92 5.89
C LEU A 89 7.60 -14.29 6.56
N THR A 90 6.51 -15.06 6.47
CA THR A 90 6.48 -16.44 6.97
C THR A 90 7.34 -17.41 6.15
N LYS A 91 7.70 -17.03 4.93
CA LYS A 91 8.40 -17.87 3.94
C LYS A 91 9.84 -17.41 3.67
N VAL A 92 10.22 -16.25 4.18
CA VAL A 92 11.52 -15.63 3.93
C VAL A 92 12.44 -15.87 5.12
N ASP A 93 13.62 -16.43 4.87
CA ASP A 93 14.69 -16.65 5.86
C ASP A 93 15.89 -15.69 5.65
N ASN A 94 16.02 -15.08 4.48
CA ASN A 94 17.08 -14.11 4.17
C ASN A 94 16.87 -12.81 4.93
N GLN A 95 17.88 -12.41 5.71
CA GLN A 95 17.80 -11.23 6.59
C GLN A 95 17.60 -9.91 5.84
N ASP A 96 18.24 -9.75 4.67
CA ASP A 96 18.10 -8.53 3.86
C ASP A 96 16.67 -8.35 3.36
N ILE A 97 16.09 -9.45 2.87
CA ILE A 97 14.71 -9.45 2.37
C ILE A 97 13.75 -9.20 3.52
N ARG A 98 13.95 -9.87 4.67
CA ARG A 98 13.14 -9.63 5.87
C ARG A 98 13.16 -8.17 6.29
N LEU A 99 14.33 -7.57 6.36
CA LEU A 99 14.49 -6.18 6.77
C LEU A 99 13.71 -5.22 5.84
N VAL A 100 13.82 -5.43 4.52
CA VAL A 100 13.09 -4.62 3.54
C VAL A 100 11.58 -4.82 3.71
N TYR A 101 11.11 -6.06 3.79
CA TYR A 101 9.67 -6.35 3.96
C TYR A 101 9.10 -5.80 5.28
N GLU A 102 9.83 -5.87 6.37
CA GLU A 102 9.44 -5.28 7.65
C GLU A 102 9.34 -3.75 7.57
N ASN A 103 10.26 -3.10 6.88
CA ASN A 103 10.21 -1.65 6.63
C ASN A 103 9.05 -1.26 5.72
N LEU A 104 8.79 -2.03 4.66
CA LEU A 104 7.62 -1.81 3.79
C LEU A 104 6.32 -1.93 4.59
N MET A 105 6.20 -3.00 5.40
CA MET A 105 5.02 -3.23 6.23
C MET A 105 4.80 -2.12 7.27
N LYS A 106 5.89 -1.59 7.85
CA LYS A 106 5.84 -0.40 8.71
C LYS A 106 5.30 0.82 7.96
N GLY A 107 5.77 1.05 6.73
CA GLY A 107 5.26 2.10 5.86
C GLY A 107 3.76 1.96 5.62
N SER A 108 3.31 0.77 5.22
CA SER A 108 1.89 0.49 4.98
C SER A 108 1.03 0.67 6.24
N ARG A 109 1.52 0.32 7.44
CA ARG A 109 0.80 0.62 8.69
C ARG A 109 0.64 2.13 8.92
N ASN A 110 1.68 2.92 8.67
CA ASN A 110 1.61 4.37 8.77
C ASN A 110 0.65 4.98 7.74
N HIS A 111 0.68 4.49 6.51
CA HIS A 111 -0.24 4.92 5.47
C HIS A 111 -1.69 4.57 5.83
N LEU A 112 -1.94 3.38 6.37
CA LEU A 112 -3.28 2.97 6.82
C LEU A 112 -3.81 3.90 7.91
N ARG A 113 -2.98 4.27 8.91
CA ARG A 113 -3.34 5.26 9.92
C ARG A 113 -3.73 6.60 9.30
N SER A 114 -2.97 7.05 8.31
CA SER A 114 -3.22 8.32 7.61
C SER A 114 -4.52 8.27 6.80
N PHE A 115 -4.77 7.21 6.04
CA PHE A 115 -6.02 7.04 5.32
C PHE A 115 -7.21 6.97 6.27
N TYR A 116 -7.10 6.19 7.34
CA TYR A 116 -8.20 6.03 8.31
C TYR A 116 -8.53 7.35 8.99
N SER A 117 -7.53 8.14 9.40
CA SER A 117 -7.75 9.48 9.94
C SER A 117 -8.51 10.38 8.97
N ASN A 118 -8.12 10.38 7.69
CA ASN A 118 -8.82 11.15 6.66
C ASN A 118 -10.25 10.65 6.42
N ILE A 119 -10.49 9.34 6.46
CA ILE A 119 -11.82 8.74 6.34
C ILE A 119 -12.72 9.21 7.49
N LEU A 120 -12.23 9.20 8.74
CA LEU A 120 -12.98 9.67 9.90
C LEU A 120 -13.33 11.16 9.79
N VAL A 121 -12.37 11.99 9.37
CA VAL A 121 -12.62 13.44 9.15
C VAL A 121 -13.66 13.65 8.05
N ALA A 122 -13.69 12.81 7.02
CA ALA A 122 -14.70 12.85 5.97
C ALA A 122 -16.07 12.28 6.39
N GLY A 123 -16.23 11.87 7.64
CA GLY A 123 -17.48 11.33 8.18
C GLY A 123 -17.76 9.86 7.83
N GLY A 124 -16.76 9.14 7.34
CA GLY A 124 -16.84 7.72 7.01
C GLY A 124 -16.18 6.81 8.05
N THR A 125 -16.16 5.54 7.74
CA THR A 125 -15.46 4.50 8.50
C THR A 125 -14.87 3.46 7.53
N TYR A 126 -13.95 2.63 8.03
CA TYR A 126 -13.33 1.56 7.26
C TYR A 126 -13.30 0.27 8.07
N THR A 127 -13.67 -0.82 7.44
CA THR A 127 -13.56 -2.18 8.00
C THR A 127 -12.50 -2.94 7.19
N PRO A 128 -11.49 -3.55 7.83
CA PRO A 128 -10.45 -4.27 7.10
C PRO A 128 -11.03 -5.43 6.31
N GLN A 129 -10.47 -5.64 5.11
CA GLN A 129 -10.90 -6.70 4.19
C GLN A 129 -9.92 -7.87 4.15
N PHE A 130 -8.66 -7.67 4.51
CA PHE A 130 -7.58 -8.67 4.43
C PHE A 130 -6.97 -8.98 5.79
N ILE A 131 -6.52 -7.98 6.56
CA ILE A 131 -6.08 -8.19 7.92
C ILE A 131 -7.29 -8.38 8.86
N THR A 132 -7.07 -8.97 10.03
CA THR A 132 -8.15 -9.13 11.01
C THR A 132 -8.55 -7.80 11.64
N GLN A 133 -9.76 -7.71 12.19
CA GLN A 133 -10.20 -6.51 12.92
C GLN A 133 -9.28 -6.22 14.10
N ALA A 134 -8.83 -7.25 14.82
CA ALA A 134 -7.90 -7.07 15.95
C ALA A 134 -6.55 -6.50 15.51
N GLU A 135 -6.01 -6.93 14.37
CA GLU A 135 -4.78 -6.36 13.80
C GLU A 135 -4.99 -4.90 13.37
N PHE A 136 -6.10 -4.62 12.71
CA PHE A 136 -6.46 -3.26 12.32
C PHE A 136 -6.56 -2.33 13.55
N ASP A 137 -7.31 -2.73 14.57
CA ASP A 137 -7.47 -1.95 15.79
C ASP A 137 -6.12 -1.68 16.47
N ALA A 138 -5.26 -2.68 16.58
CA ALA A 138 -3.92 -2.52 17.13
C ALA A 138 -3.05 -1.52 16.35
N ILE A 139 -3.17 -1.49 15.02
CA ILE A 139 -2.47 -0.53 14.17
C ILE A 139 -3.00 0.89 14.43
N ILE A 140 -4.32 1.06 14.40
CA ILE A 140 -4.96 2.38 14.52
C ILE A 140 -4.76 2.97 15.92
N ASP A 141 -4.78 2.15 16.96
CA ASP A 141 -4.59 2.58 18.36
C ASP A 141 -3.11 2.88 18.69
N SER A 142 -2.19 2.55 17.80
CA SER A 142 -0.75 2.80 17.98
C SER A 142 -0.33 4.10 17.27
N PRO A 143 0.69 4.81 17.79
CA PRO A 143 1.21 6.00 17.13
C PRO A 143 1.92 5.68 15.82
N MET A 144 2.20 6.71 15.02
CA MET A 144 3.07 6.59 13.84
C MET A 144 4.42 5.97 14.23
N GLU A 145 4.84 5.00 13.44
CA GLU A 145 6.12 4.32 13.62
C GLU A 145 7.23 5.13 12.98
N THR A 146 8.31 5.34 13.71
CA THR A 146 9.49 6.08 13.28
C THR A 146 10.72 5.18 13.24
N GLY A 147 11.83 5.71 12.75
CA GLY A 147 13.10 5.00 12.67
C GLY A 147 13.24 4.12 11.42
N LYS A 148 14.46 3.62 11.25
CA LYS A 148 14.83 2.72 10.15
C LYS A 148 14.69 1.27 10.55
#